data_88946d35bdb1b579f6e3ecfa3523f96c
#
_entry.id   88946d35bdb1b579f6e3ecfa3523f96c
#
_cell.length_a   1.000
_cell.length_b   1.000
_cell.length_c   1.000
_cell.angle_alpha   90.00
_cell.angle_beta   90.00
_cell.angle_gamma   90.00
#
_symmetry.space_group_name_H-M   'P 1'
#
loop_
_entity.id
_entity.type
_entity.pdbx_description
1 polymer ?
#
loop_
_entity_poly.entity_id
_entity_poly.type
_entity_poly.pdbx_seq_one_letter_code
_entity_poly.pdbx_strand_id
1 'polypeptide(L)'
;MISSRLVSEEDDSMSIIPGTTPTLTFQLDTSILGSTAAEFCLVCDHVRILRSLSELMLSEDGTQVSIRLTQAETLSLPDNRIAKVQLRVILGSSVSATEVLPVPTKELLHREELTANAD
;
A
#
# COMPACT_ATOMS: atom_id res chain seq x y z
N MET A 1 -4.78 16.32 -9.54
CA MET A 1 -4.30 14.95 -9.25
C MET A 1 -2.94 15.03 -8.57
N ILE A 2 -2.71 14.13 -7.61
CA ILE A 2 -1.43 14.08 -6.89
C ILE A 2 -0.51 13.12 -7.64
N SER A 3 0.66 13.57 -8.02
CA SER A 3 1.65 12.70 -8.62
C SER A 3 2.36 11.90 -7.53
N SER A 4 2.53 10.61 -7.77
CA SER A 4 3.12 9.73 -6.78
C SER A 4 3.91 8.62 -7.45
N ARG A 5 4.79 8.00 -6.68
CA ARG A 5 5.48 6.79 -7.06
C ARG A 5 5.70 5.95 -5.83
N LEU A 6 5.82 4.65 -6.02
CA LEU A 6 6.17 3.75 -4.93
C LEU A 6 7.69 3.71 -4.82
N VAL A 7 8.17 3.73 -3.59
CA VAL A 7 9.61 3.67 -3.31
C VAL A 7 9.91 2.38 -2.56
N SER A 8 11.09 1.83 -2.84
CA SER A 8 11.60 0.64 -2.18
C SER A 8 13.01 0.94 -1.67
N GLU A 9 13.33 0.44 -0.50
CA GLU A 9 14.65 0.66 0.08
C GLU A 9 15.74 -0.17 -0.59
N GLU A 10 15.37 -1.27 -1.23
CA GLU A 10 16.35 -2.23 -1.75
C GLU A 10 16.61 -2.11 -3.24
N ASP A 11 15.60 -1.77 -4.02
CA ASP A 11 15.75 -1.62 -5.46
C ASP A 11 14.65 -0.70 -6.00
N ASP A 12 14.64 -0.51 -7.32
CA ASP A 12 13.70 0.39 -7.97
C ASP A 12 12.34 -0.24 -8.23
N SER A 13 12.19 -1.52 -7.98
CA SER A 13 10.92 -2.20 -8.24
C SER A 13 10.29 -2.65 -6.94
N MET A 14 9.00 -2.35 -6.79
CA MET A 14 8.21 -2.78 -5.65
C MET A 14 7.37 -3.97 -6.06
N SER A 15 7.45 -5.04 -5.29
CA SER A 15 6.61 -6.22 -5.52
C SER A 15 6.15 -6.78 -4.18
N ILE A 16 5.07 -7.55 -4.21
CA ILE A 16 4.52 -8.18 -3.01
C ILE A 16 4.65 -9.68 -3.15
N ILE A 17 5.28 -10.32 -2.16
CA ILE A 17 5.24 -11.77 -2.05
C ILE A 17 4.10 -12.12 -1.10
N PRO A 18 3.07 -12.87 -1.56
CA PRO A 18 1.97 -13.25 -0.67
C PRO A 18 2.49 -13.93 0.60
N GLY A 19 1.81 -13.70 1.72
CA GLY A 19 2.22 -14.27 3.00
C GLY A 19 3.29 -13.51 3.74
N THR A 20 3.70 -12.35 3.24
CA THR A 20 4.68 -11.49 3.91
C THR A 20 4.00 -10.22 4.43
N THR A 21 4.76 -9.39 5.14
CA THR A 21 4.23 -8.14 5.72
C THR A 21 4.99 -6.94 5.15
N PRO A 22 4.80 -6.63 3.85
CA PRO A 22 5.54 -5.54 3.23
C PRO A 22 4.99 -4.18 3.67
N THR A 23 5.86 -3.17 3.64
CA THR A 23 5.45 -1.79 3.79
C THR A 23 5.51 -1.13 2.42
N LEU A 24 4.38 -0.60 1.97
CA LEU A 24 4.31 0.16 0.72
C LEU A 24 4.46 1.63 1.07
N THR A 25 5.35 2.33 0.39
CA THR A 25 5.57 3.74 0.63
C THR A 25 5.34 4.52 -0.66
N PHE A 26 4.42 5.49 -0.60
CA PHE A 26 4.19 6.44 -1.68
C PHE A 26 5.04 7.67 -1.45
N GLN A 27 5.76 8.11 -2.49
CA GLN A 27 6.39 9.40 -2.51
C GLN A 27 5.50 10.34 -3.31
N LEU A 28 5.00 11.39 -2.67
CA LEU A 28 4.05 12.33 -3.27
C LEU A 28 4.76 13.61 -3.69
N ASP A 29 4.20 14.30 -4.67
CA ASP A 29 4.70 15.60 -5.12
C ASP A 29 4.15 16.75 -4.28
N THR A 30 3.28 16.47 -3.33
CA THR A 30 2.70 17.48 -2.44
C THR A 30 2.52 16.89 -1.06
N SER A 31 2.46 17.75 -0.04
CA SER A 31 2.21 17.31 1.33
C SER A 31 0.71 17.07 1.54
N ILE A 32 0.39 16.01 2.26
CA ILE A 32 -1.00 15.75 2.67
C ILE A 32 -1.20 15.96 4.18
N LEU A 33 -0.27 16.68 4.83
CA LEU A 33 -0.48 17.07 6.23
C LEU A 33 -1.74 17.94 6.33
N GLY A 34 -2.52 17.69 7.37
CA GLY A 34 -3.76 18.43 7.56
C GLY A 34 -4.94 17.85 6.79
N SER A 35 -4.78 16.75 6.06
CA SER A 35 -5.93 16.10 5.43
C SER A 35 -6.90 15.61 6.50
N THR A 36 -8.19 15.77 6.23
CA THR A 36 -9.24 15.36 7.17
C THR A 36 -9.68 13.94 6.97
N ALA A 37 -9.38 13.36 5.81
CA ALA A 37 -9.63 11.96 5.53
C ALA A 37 -8.65 11.50 4.44
N ALA A 38 -8.35 10.21 4.46
CA ALA A 38 -7.54 9.59 3.42
C ALA A 38 -7.94 8.12 3.32
N GLU A 39 -7.78 7.57 2.13
CA GLU A 39 -8.07 6.17 1.86
C GLU A 39 -6.99 5.60 0.95
N PHE A 40 -6.40 4.51 1.40
CA PHE A 40 -5.55 3.67 0.57
C PHE A 40 -6.38 2.50 0.06
N CYS A 41 -6.28 2.19 -1.20
CA CYS A 41 -6.96 1.06 -1.79
C CYS A 41 -5.98 0.23 -2.62
N LEU A 42 -5.96 -1.07 -2.36
CA LEU A 42 -5.24 -2.04 -3.20
C LEU A 42 -6.27 -2.99 -3.77
N VAL A 43 -6.23 -3.18 -5.08
CA VAL A 43 -7.12 -4.12 -5.77
C VAL A 43 -6.26 -5.08 -6.59
N CYS A 44 -6.51 -6.37 -6.43
CA CYS A 44 -5.86 -7.41 -7.22
C CYS A 44 -6.91 -8.48 -7.53
N ASP A 45 -7.33 -8.54 -8.80
CA ASP A 45 -8.44 -9.39 -9.24
C ASP A 45 -9.69 -9.08 -8.39
N HIS A 46 -10.18 -10.02 -7.58
CA HIS A 46 -11.36 -9.80 -6.73
C HIS A 46 -10.99 -9.41 -5.29
N VAL A 47 -9.71 -9.27 -4.99
CA VAL A 47 -9.25 -8.92 -3.64
C VAL A 47 -9.16 -7.39 -3.53
N ARG A 48 -9.67 -6.84 -2.42
CA ARG A 48 -9.61 -5.42 -2.14
C ARG A 48 -9.13 -5.21 -0.71
N ILE A 49 -8.12 -4.37 -0.54
CA ILE A 49 -7.58 -4.02 0.78
C ILE A 49 -7.71 -2.50 0.93
N LEU A 50 -8.33 -2.08 2.02
CA LEU A 50 -8.59 -0.65 2.30
C LEU A 50 -7.93 -0.25 3.61
N ARG A 51 -7.44 1.00 3.66
CA ARG A 51 -6.92 1.62 4.87
C ARG A 51 -7.43 3.05 4.97
N SER A 52 -7.76 3.48 6.18
CA SER A 52 -8.16 4.86 6.44
C SER A 52 -6.96 5.68 6.95
N LEU A 53 -7.16 7.00 7.08
CA LEU A 53 -6.08 7.91 7.49
C LEU A 53 -5.39 7.48 8.77
N SER A 54 -6.13 7.00 9.77
CA SER A 54 -5.55 6.60 11.04
C SER A 54 -4.63 5.39 10.93
N GLU A 55 -4.71 4.65 9.84
CA GLU A 55 -3.91 3.45 9.59
C GLU A 55 -2.71 3.73 8.69
N LEU A 56 -2.54 4.98 8.25
CA LEU A 56 -1.43 5.38 7.40
C LEU A 56 -0.34 6.01 8.24
N MET A 57 0.91 5.82 7.85
CA MET A 57 2.06 6.47 8.47
C MET A 57 2.54 7.58 7.55
N LEU A 58 2.51 8.82 8.04
CA LEU A 58 2.95 9.97 7.28
C LEU A 58 4.36 10.36 7.72
N SER A 59 5.17 10.78 6.76
CA SER A 59 6.46 11.40 7.07
C SER A 59 6.22 12.76 7.74
N GLU A 60 7.28 13.33 8.32
CA GLU A 60 7.19 14.58 9.04
C GLU A 60 6.65 15.73 8.18
N ASP A 61 7.03 15.76 6.89
CA ASP A 61 6.57 16.77 5.97
C ASP A 61 5.30 16.36 5.20
N GLY A 62 4.80 15.16 5.42
CA GLY A 62 3.57 14.69 4.78
C GLY A 62 3.70 14.34 3.31
N THR A 63 4.92 14.21 2.78
CA THR A 63 5.14 13.85 1.37
C THR A 63 5.35 12.37 1.16
N GLN A 64 5.55 11.60 2.23
CA GLN A 64 5.62 10.14 2.15
C GLN A 64 4.52 9.52 2.98
N VAL A 65 3.87 8.51 2.42
CA VAL A 65 2.78 7.79 3.08
C VAL A 65 3.12 6.31 3.02
N SER A 66 3.16 5.67 4.17
CA SER A 66 3.51 4.25 4.27
C SER A 66 2.34 3.44 4.81
N ILE A 67 2.14 2.27 4.24
CA ILE A 67 1.10 1.33 4.64
C ILE A 67 1.75 -0.04 4.81
N ARG A 68 1.58 -0.64 5.97
CA ARG A 68 2.05 -2.00 6.20
C ARG A 68 0.91 -2.99 6.03
N LEU A 69 1.10 -3.97 5.17
CA LEU A 69 0.11 -5.02 4.93
C LEU A 69 0.35 -6.17 5.89
N THR A 70 -0.74 -6.84 6.30
CA THR A 70 -0.64 -8.00 7.18
C THR A 70 -0.39 -9.25 6.37
N GLN A 71 0.09 -10.29 7.04
CA GLN A 71 0.31 -11.58 6.41
C GLN A 71 -1.00 -12.15 5.85
N ALA A 72 -2.09 -12.05 6.60
CA ALA A 72 -3.38 -12.54 6.15
C ALA A 72 -3.85 -11.81 4.89
N GLU A 73 -3.63 -10.49 4.84
CA GLU A 73 -4.02 -9.70 3.67
C GLU A 73 -3.25 -10.11 2.43
N THR A 74 -1.93 -10.28 2.53
CA THR A 74 -1.14 -10.66 1.37
C THR A 74 -1.34 -12.10 0.96
N LEU A 75 -1.70 -12.99 1.91
CA LEU A 75 -2.07 -14.37 1.56
C LEU A 75 -3.32 -14.44 0.69
N SER A 76 -4.19 -13.44 0.78
CA SER A 76 -5.39 -13.40 -0.06
C SER A 76 -5.08 -13.01 -1.51
N LEU A 77 -3.88 -12.50 -1.78
CA LEU A 77 -3.49 -12.07 -3.12
C LEU A 77 -3.08 -13.26 -3.97
N PRO A 78 -3.49 -13.31 -5.25
CA PRO A 78 -3.04 -14.38 -6.13
C PRO A 78 -1.58 -14.20 -6.53
N ASP A 79 -0.95 -15.31 -6.91
CA ASP A 79 0.43 -15.30 -7.37
C ASP A 79 0.54 -14.72 -8.77
N ASN A 80 1.64 -14.03 -9.04
CA ASN A 80 2.02 -13.60 -10.40
C ASN A 80 0.94 -12.79 -11.10
N ARG A 81 0.33 -11.86 -10.35
CA ARG A 81 -0.65 -10.90 -10.87
C ARG A 81 -0.12 -9.49 -10.69
N ILE A 82 -0.85 -8.53 -11.24
CA ILE A 82 -0.55 -7.11 -11.05
C ILE A 82 -1.63 -6.53 -10.15
N ALA A 83 -1.26 -6.17 -8.93
CA ALA A 83 -2.13 -5.41 -8.05
C ALA A 83 -2.08 -3.94 -8.44
N LYS A 84 -3.13 -3.20 -8.12
CA LYS A 84 -3.21 -1.76 -8.36
C LYS A 84 -3.44 -1.06 -7.05
N VAL A 85 -2.70 0.02 -6.80
CA VAL A 85 -2.83 0.79 -5.57
C VAL A 85 -3.12 2.24 -5.90
N GLN A 86 -3.87 2.88 -5.02
CA GLN A 86 -4.25 4.29 -5.17
C GLN A 86 -4.49 4.89 -3.81
N LEU A 87 -4.13 6.17 -3.67
CA LEU A 87 -4.37 6.93 -2.45
C LEU A 87 -5.30 8.10 -2.79
N ARG A 88 -6.30 8.34 -1.95
CA ARG A 88 -7.26 9.43 -2.10
C ARG A 88 -7.33 10.19 -0.78
N VAL A 89 -7.34 11.52 -0.83
CA VAL A 89 -7.30 12.36 0.37
C VAL A 89 -8.28 13.52 0.25
N ILE A 90 -8.75 14.01 1.39
CA ILE A 90 -9.50 15.26 1.47
C ILE A 90 -8.58 16.31 2.09
N LEU A 91 -8.27 17.33 1.31
CA LEU A 91 -7.47 18.47 1.76
C LEU A 91 -8.33 19.72 1.63
N GLY A 92 -8.67 20.34 2.78
CA GLY A 92 -9.59 21.46 2.80
C GLY A 92 -10.95 21.04 2.27
N SER A 93 -11.42 21.70 1.20
CA SER A 93 -12.68 21.36 0.56
C SER A 93 -12.52 20.50 -0.69
N SER A 94 -11.29 20.08 -1.01
CA SER A 94 -11.01 19.33 -2.23
C SER A 94 -10.73 17.86 -1.93
N VAL A 95 -11.22 16.99 -2.80
CA VAL A 95 -10.89 15.57 -2.79
C VAL A 95 -9.93 15.31 -3.94
N SER A 96 -8.76 14.79 -3.61
CA SER A 96 -7.72 14.53 -4.62
C SER A 96 -7.27 13.07 -4.53
N ALA A 97 -6.77 12.55 -5.64
CA ALA A 97 -6.28 11.18 -5.70
C ALA A 97 -4.97 11.11 -6.47
N THR A 98 -4.18 10.10 -6.16
CA THR A 98 -3.00 9.76 -6.95
C THR A 98 -3.44 8.99 -8.20
N GLU A 99 -2.55 8.87 -9.18
CA GLU A 99 -2.77 7.89 -10.24
C GLU A 99 -2.74 6.48 -9.68
N VAL A 100 -3.32 5.53 -10.43
CA VAL A 100 -3.26 4.12 -10.06
C VAL A 100 -1.86 3.60 -10.41
N LEU A 101 -1.21 2.98 -9.43
CA LEU A 101 0.14 2.46 -9.59
C LEU A 101 0.12 0.93 -9.57
N PRO A 102 0.88 0.27 -10.45
CA PRO A 102 0.94 -1.19 -10.48
C PRO A 102 1.94 -1.72 -9.45
N VAL A 103 1.60 -2.84 -8.82
CA VAL A 103 2.49 -3.56 -7.91
C VAL A 103 2.37 -5.04 -8.24
N PRO A 104 3.40 -5.65 -8.84
CA PRO A 104 3.32 -7.08 -9.16
C PRO A 104 3.34 -7.93 -7.89
N THR A 105 2.58 -9.01 -7.93
CA THR A 105 2.65 -10.04 -6.89
C THR A 105 3.55 -11.16 -7.40
N LYS A 106 4.25 -11.80 -6.46
CA LYS A 106 5.16 -12.89 -6.75
C LYS A 106 4.52 -14.21 -6.32
N GLU A 107 5.24 -15.30 -6.52
CA GLU A 107 4.77 -16.63 -6.17
C GLU A 107 5.14 -16.97 -4.73
N LEU A 108 4.21 -17.60 -4.02
CA LEU A 108 4.46 -18.20 -2.71
C LEU A 108 4.19 -19.69 -2.82
N LEU A 109 5.15 -20.52 -2.46
CA LEU A 109 5.04 -21.96 -2.65
C LEU A 109 4.07 -22.63 -1.65
N HIS A 110 4.03 -22.15 -0.40
CA HIS A 110 3.17 -22.73 0.63
C HIS A 110 2.30 -21.62 1.22
N ARG A 111 0.99 -21.71 0.99
CA ARG A 111 0.08 -20.60 1.28
C ARG A 111 -0.66 -20.78 2.61
N GLU A 112 0.09 -21.02 3.66
CA GLU A 112 -0.46 -21.03 5.01
C GLU A 112 0.13 -19.88 5.80
N GLU A 113 -0.65 -19.37 6.75
CA GLU A 113 -0.18 -18.31 7.62
C GLU A 113 0.94 -18.86 8.51
N LEU A 114 2.05 -18.11 8.55
CA LEU A 114 3.19 -18.46 9.37
C LEU A 114 3.03 -17.81 10.74
N THR A 115 3.08 -18.62 11.78
CA THR A 115 2.96 -18.13 13.15
C THR A 115 4.25 -18.41 13.90
N ALA A 116 4.58 -17.51 14.83
CA ALA A 116 5.76 -17.73 15.65
C ALA A 116 5.51 -18.87 16.64
N ASN A 117 6.53 -19.73 16.80
CA ASN A 117 6.48 -20.76 17.82
C ASN A 117 6.72 -20.16 19.19
N ALA A 118 5.98 -20.66 20.18
CA ALA A 118 6.14 -20.21 21.56
C ALA A 118 7.29 -20.91 22.29
N ASP A 119 7.91 -21.86 21.68
CA ASP A 119 9.00 -22.66 22.26
C ASP A 119 10.31 -21.90 22.34
#